data_de6a8163ef4c4428861c47c99df52efb
#
_entry.id   de6a8163ef4c4428861c47c99df52efb
#
_cell.length_a   1.000
_cell.length_b   1.000
_cell.length_c   1.000
_cell.angle_alpha   90.00
_cell.angle_beta   90.00
_cell.angle_gamma   90.00
#
_symmetry.space_group_name_H-M   'P 1'
#
loop_
_entity.id
_entity.type
_entity.pdbx_description
1 polymer ?
#
loop_
_entity_poly.entity_id
_entity_poly.type
_entity_poly.pdbx_seq_one_letter_code
_entity_poly.pdbx_strand_id
1 'polypeptide(L)'
;MIKNQTKIRVRYGETDQMGYVYYGNYAQYFEVGRVEWLRSLGVSYRSLEESGVMLPVIKLDIDYIKPAKYDDLLTITTTLSKKPLVKIEFDFEITNEKEELITTGMARLVFMDMKKNKPIKGPYELLEKIYTLSLIHI
;
A
#
# COMPACT_ATOMS: atom_id res chain seq x y z
N MET A 1 -7.96 1.84 13.44
CA MET A 1 -7.38 1.96 12.08
C MET A 1 -5.95 2.45 12.17
N ILE A 2 -5.07 1.84 11.42
CA ILE A 2 -3.64 2.18 11.43
C ILE A 2 -3.32 2.84 10.09
N LYS A 3 -2.86 4.08 10.14
CA LYS A 3 -2.57 4.89 8.96
C LYS A 3 -1.09 5.23 8.85
N ASN A 4 -0.62 5.32 7.62
CA ASN A 4 0.70 5.85 7.30
C ASN A 4 0.55 6.74 6.08
N GLN A 5 1.30 7.84 6.06
CA GLN A 5 1.35 8.73 4.91
C GLN A 5 2.76 8.79 4.36
N THR A 6 2.89 8.73 3.06
CA THR A 6 4.16 8.95 2.38
C THR A 6 3.93 9.84 1.17
N LYS A 7 4.98 10.54 0.74
CA LYS A 7 4.88 11.47 -0.37
C LYS A 7 5.70 10.96 -1.55
N ILE A 8 5.19 11.22 -2.74
CA ILE A 8 5.86 10.87 -3.98
C ILE A 8 5.72 12.03 -4.96
N ARG A 9 6.82 12.37 -5.64
CA ARG A 9 6.83 13.37 -6.69
C ARG A 9 6.58 12.66 -8.02
N VAL A 10 5.59 13.14 -8.79
CA VAL A 10 5.31 12.59 -10.13
C VAL A 10 6.48 12.91 -11.05
N ARG A 11 7.07 11.86 -11.63
CA ARG A 11 8.19 11.99 -12.57
C ARG A 11 7.68 12.07 -14.00
N TYR A 12 8.48 12.71 -14.86
CA TYR A 12 8.11 12.88 -16.26
C TYR A 12 7.75 11.56 -16.94
N GLY A 13 8.54 10.52 -16.73
CA GLY A 13 8.31 9.20 -17.32
C GLY A 13 7.04 8.48 -16.83
N GLU A 14 6.36 9.03 -15.83
CA GLU A 14 5.12 8.45 -15.30
C GLU A 14 3.87 9.08 -15.93
N THR A 15 4.06 10.04 -16.84
CA THR A 15 2.94 10.76 -17.48
C THR A 15 2.69 10.25 -18.90
N ASP A 16 1.48 10.47 -19.37
CA ASP A 16 1.05 10.15 -20.73
C ASP A 16 1.12 11.39 -21.63
N GLN A 17 0.65 11.27 -22.89
CA GLN A 17 0.67 12.38 -23.86
C GLN A 17 -0.18 13.57 -23.42
N MET A 18 -1.16 13.39 -22.54
CA MET A 18 -1.98 14.48 -22.01
C MET A 18 -1.31 15.20 -20.85
N GLY A 19 -0.14 14.76 -20.43
CA GLY A 19 0.56 15.33 -19.28
C GLY A 19 0.03 14.83 -17.93
N TYR A 20 -0.83 13.83 -17.95
CA TYR A 20 -1.39 13.23 -16.74
C TYR A 20 -0.64 11.97 -16.37
N VAL A 21 -0.62 11.64 -15.09
CA VAL A 21 -0.10 10.35 -14.64
C VAL A 21 -0.84 9.24 -15.39
N TYR A 22 -0.07 8.37 -16.05
CA TYR A 22 -0.65 7.22 -16.73
C TYR A 22 -1.36 6.33 -15.71
N TYR A 23 -2.59 5.94 -16.02
CA TYR A 23 -3.45 5.25 -15.04
C TYR A 23 -2.83 3.98 -14.47
N GLY A 24 -2.01 3.27 -15.22
CA GLY A 24 -1.33 2.06 -14.76
C GLY A 24 -0.29 2.32 -13.66
N ASN A 25 0.16 3.55 -13.49
CA ASN A 25 1.16 3.88 -12.46
C ASN A 25 0.56 3.97 -11.05
N TYR A 26 -0.75 4.08 -10.91
CA TYR A 26 -1.37 4.17 -9.58
C TYR A 26 -1.20 2.88 -8.78
N ALA A 27 -1.16 1.73 -9.44
CA ALA A 27 -0.85 0.47 -8.78
C ALA A 27 0.54 0.51 -8.13
N GLN A 28 1.52 1.12 -8.81
CA GLN A 28 2.87 1.31 -8.27
C GLN A 28 2.88 2.29 -7.10
N TYR A 29 2.09 3.35 -7.17
CA TYR A 29 1.96 4.31 -6.06
C TYR A 29 1.38 3.64 -4.82
N PHE A 30 0.39 2.77 -4.99
CA PHE A 30 -0.16 1.99 -3.89
C PHE A 30 0.89 1.04 -3.31
N GLU A 31 1.72 0.45 -4.16
CA GLU A 31 2.84 -0.37 -3.69
C GLU A 31 3.79 0.43 -2.81
N VAL A 32 4.16 1.63 -3.23
CA VAL A 32 4.98 2.52 -2.40
C VAL A 32 4.31 2.77 -1.06
N GLY A 33 3.01 3.05 -1.07
CA GLY A 33 2.24 3.31 0.14
C GLY A 33 2.28 2.15 1.13
N ARG A 34 1.99 0.93 0.65
CA ARG A 34 1.95 -0.23 1.55
C ARG A 34 3.35 -0.67 2.01
N VAL A 35 4.37 -0.50 1.17
CA VAL A 35 5.75 -0.78 1.56
C VAL A 35 6.18 0.15 2.70
N GLU A 36 5.90 1.44 2.59
CA GLU A 36 6.22 2.41 3.64
C GLU A 36 5.37 2.19 4.89
N TRP A 37 4.13 1.75 4.72
CA TRP A 37 3.27 1.38 5.85
C TRP A 37 3.91 0.24 6.66
N LEU A 38 4.36 -0.82 6.00
CA LEU A 38 5.07 -1.93 6.66
C LEU A 38 6.37 -1.45 7.31
N ARG A 39 7.14 -0.63 6.59
CA ARG A 39 8.40 -0.10 7.10
C ARG A 39 8.21 0.73 8.37
N SER A 40 7.09 1.44 8.47
CA SER A 40 6.76 2.20 9.67
C SER A 40 6.59 1.31 10.91
N LEU A 41 6.29 0.03 10.72
CA LEU A 41 6.21 -0.97 11.78
C LEU A 41 7.53 -1.72 12.00
N GLY A 42 8.60 -1.33 11.29
CA GLY A 42 9.88 -2.01 11.37
C GLY A 42 9.96 -3.28 10.53
N VAL A 43 9.04 -3.45 9.58
CA VAL A 43 8.98 -4.62 8.70
C VAL A 43 9.24 -4.18 7.26
N SER A 44 10.06 -4.90 6.53
CA SER A 44 10.28 -4.66 5.09
C SER A 44 9.88 -5.89 4.29
N TYR A 45 9.51 -5.70 3.03
CA TYR A 45 9.29 -6.82 2.12
C TYR A 45 10.53 -7.70 2.02
N ARG A 46 11.69 -7.06 2.02
CA ARG A 46 12.96 -7.79 1.97
C ARG A 46 13.10 -8.74 3.15
N SER A 47 12.78 -8.29 4.37
CA SER A 47 12.84 -9.14 5.56
C SER A 47 11.82 -10.25 5.52
N LEU A 48 10.62 -10.01 4.98
CA LEU A 48 9.62 -11.05 4.78
C LEU A 48 10.11 -12.12 3.80
N GLU A 49 10.64 -11.69 2.66
CA GLU A 49 11.18 -12.60 1.65
C GLU A 49 12.32 -13.45 2.20
N GLU A 50 13.23 -12.84 2.97
CA GLU A 50 14.33 -13.55 3.63
C GLU A 50 13.81 -14.60 4.62
N SER A 51 12.65 -14.37 5.23
CA SER A 51 12.02 -15.35 6.14
C SER A 51 11.20 -16.41 5.39
N GLY A 52 11.12 -16.32 4.05
CA GLY A 52 10.39 -17.30 3.24
C GLY A 52 8.92 -16.96 3.01
N VAL A 53 8.54 -15.70 3.24
CA VAL A 53 7.15 -15.24 3.07
C VAL A 53 7.08 -14.23 1.92
N MET A 54 6.11 -14.42 1.03
CA MET A 54 5.82 -13.44 -0.02
C MET A 54 4.38 -12.93 0.13
N LEU A 55 4.11 -11.77 -0.47
CA LEU A 55 2.83 -11.09 -0.38
C LEU A 55 2.30 -10.73 -1.78
N PRO A 56 1.80 -11.72 -2.53
CA PRO A 56 1.19 -11.42 -3.82
C PRO A 56 -0.13 -10.67 -3.66
N VAL A 57 -0.40 -9.77 -4.60
CA VAL A 57 -1.68 -9.07 -4.70
C VAL A 57 -2.69 -10.02 -5.33
N ILE A 58 -3.84 -10.20 -4.68
CA ILE A 58 -4.92 -11.05 -5.19
C ILE A 58 -6.15 -10.23 -5.61
N LYS A 59 -6.21 -8.97 -5.24
CA LYS A 59 -7.27 -8.06 -5.67
C LYS A 59 -6.77 -6.63 -5.65
N LEU A 60 -7.15 -5.85 -6.66
CA LEU A 60 -6.81 -4.44 -6.76
C LEU A 60 -8.01 -3.70 -7.33
N ASP A 61 -8.51 -2.71 -6.61
CA ASP A 61 -9.58 -1.82 -7.07
C ASP A 61 -9.02 -0.40 -7.07
N ILE A 62 -9.29 0.36 -8.14
CA ILE A 62 -8.83 1.74 -8.27
C ILE A 62 -9.96 2.59 -8.85
N ASP A 63 -10.25 3.71 -8.18
CA ASP A 63 -11.18 4.71 -8.66
C ASP A 63 -10.40 5.98 -9.01
N TYR A 64 -10.46 6.39 -10.26
CA TYR A 64 -9.78 7.58 -10.76
C TYR A 64 -10.73 8.77 -10.65
N ILE A 65 -10.39 9.74 -9.81
CA ILE A 65 -11.29 10.86 -9.48
C ILE A 65 -10.84 12.12 -10.20
N LYS A 66 -9.55 12.43 -10.15
CA LYS A 66 -8.98 13.63 -10.72
C LYS A 66 -7.57 13.34 -11.24
N PRO A 67 -7.14 13.92 -12.37
CA PRO A 67 -5.79 13.63 -12.87
C PRO A 67 -4.72 14.31 -12.01
N ALA A 68 -3.61 13.61 -11.84
CA ALA A 68 -2.37 14.18 -11.34
C ALA A 68 -1.46 14.49 -12.53
N LYS A 69 -0.56 15.43 -12.38
CA LYS A 69 0.31 15.93 -13.44
C LYS A 69 1.77 15.80 -13.08
N TYR A 70 2.63 15.94 -14.08
CA TYR A 70 4.07 15.98 -13.89
C TYR A 70 4.43 16.98 -12.78
N ASP A 71 5.37 16.60 -11.96
CA ASP A 71 5.93 17.38 -10.85
C ASP A 71 4.97 17.64 -9.68
N ASP A 72 3.76 17.14 -9.71
CA ASP A 72 2.87 17.17 -8.55
C ASP A 72 3.49 16.38 -7.40
N LEU A 73 3.37 16.92 -6.19
CA LEU A 73 3.73 16.19 -4.97
C LEU A 73 2.47 15.54 -4.43
N LEU A 74 2.42 14.23 -4.49
CA LEU A 74 1.27 13.44 -4.06
C LEU A 74 1.50 12.87 -2.66
N THR A 75 0.46 12.87 -1.86
CA THR A 75 0.45 12.19 -0.56
C THR A 75 -0.37 10.92 -0.69
N ILE A 76 0.25 9.79 -0.36
CA ILE A 76 -0.40 8.48 -0.36
C ILE A 76 -0.71 8.15 1.09
N THR A 77 -2.00 8.05 1.41
CA THR A 77 -2.46 7.65 2.74
C THR A 77 -2.88 6.19 2.65
N THR A 78 -2.18 5.35 3.38
CA THR A 78 -2.43 3.90 3.45
C THR A 78 -3.05 3.57 4.79
N THR A 79 -4.18 2.90 4.78
CA THR A 79 -4.94 2.58 5.99
C THR A 79 -5.19 1.08 6.07
N LEU A 80 -4.93 0.51 7.23
CA LEU A 80 -5.34 -0.84 7.56
C LEU A 80 -6.52 -0.75 8.53
N SER A 81 -7.71 -1.16 8.07
CA SER A 81 -8.94 -1.09 8.88
C SER A 81 -9.41 -2.44 9.41
N LYS A 82 -8.94 -3.52 8.82
CA LYS A 82 -9.32 -4.89 9.20
C LYS A 82 -8.13 -5.62 9.79
N LYS A 83 -8.38 -6.47 10.78
CA LYS A 83 -7.33 -7.33 11.35
C LYS A 83 -6.88 -8.34 10.31
N PRO A 84 -5.59 -8.40 9.96
CA PRO A 84 -5.10 -9.40 9.02
C PRO A 84 -4.89 -10.75 9.72
N LEU A 85 -4.94 -11.81 8.95
CA LEU A 85 -4.54 -13.15 9.40
C LEU A 85 -3.81 -13.86 8.26
N VAL A 86 -4.55 -14.44 7.31
CA VAL A 86 -3.98 -15.02 6.08
C VAL A 86 -3.91 -13.96 4.99
N LYS A 87 -4.89 -13.07 4.97
CA LYS A 87 -4.97 -11.95 4.03
C LYS A 87 -4.75 -10.63 4.75
N ILE A 88 -4.19 -9.67 4.03
CA ILE A 88 -4.06 -8.30 4.52
C ILE A 88 -4.60 -7.36 3.44
N GLU A 89 -5.43 -6.40 3.86
CA GLU A 89 -6.12 -5.50 2.94
C GLU A 89 -5.85 -4.06 3.31
N PHE A 90 -5.37 -3.30 2.35
CA PHE A 90 -5.06 -1.88 2.53
C PHE A 90 -6.01 -1.02 1.72
N ASP A 91 -6.44 0.09 2.32
CA ASP A 91 -7.16 1.15 1.62
C ASP A 91 -6.21 2.31 1.36
N PHE A 92 -6.35 2.95 0.20
CA PHE A 92 -5.47 4.02 -0.24
C PHE A 92 -6.26 5.25 -0.64
N GLU A 93 -5.73 6.41 -0.28
CA GLU A 93 -6.15 7.70 -0.82
C GLU A 93 -4.92 8.44 -1.30
N ILE A 94 -5.00 9.02 -2.48
CA ILE A 94 -3.95 9.87 -3.02
C ILE A 94 -4.49 11.28 -3.17
N THR A 95 -3.81 12.24 -2.56
CA THR A 95 -4.15 13.65 -2.64
C THR A 95 -2.97 14.45 -3.18
N ASN A 96 -3.24 15.61 -3.78
CA ASN A 96 -2.20 16.52 -4.27
C ASN A 96 -1.88 17.60 -3.22
N GLU A 97 -1.02 18.56 -3.58
CA GLU A 97 -0.60 19.64 -2.69
C GLU A 97 -1.75 20.58 -2.29
N LYS A 98 -2.83 20.62 -3.06
CA LYS A 98 -4.03 21.39 -2.75
C LYS A 98 -5.04 20.59 -1.93
N GLU A 99 -4.64 19.40 -1.46
CA GLU A 99 -5.51 18.46 -0.73
C GLU A 99 -6.70 17.97 -1.54
N GLU A 100 -6.60 18.04 -2.86
CA GLU A 100 -7.61 17.49 -3.75
C GLU A 100 -7.46 15.97 -3.83
N LEU A 101 -8.58 15.26 -3.77
CA LEU A 101 -8.58 13.81 -3.89
C LEU A 101 -8.37 13.41 -5.35
N ILE A 102 -7.29 12.68 -5.62
CA ILE A 102 -6.88 12.27 -6.97
C ILE A 102 -7.39 10.86 -7.28
N THR A 103 -7.18 9.94 -6.35
CA THR A 103 -7.45 8.52 -6.57
C THR A 103 -7.74 7.85 -5.23
N THR A 104 -8.65 6.91 -5.24
CA THR A 104 -8.85 5.99 -4.12
C THR A 104 -8.67 4.58 -4.60
N GLY A 105 -8.37 3.67 -3.69
CA GLY A 105 -8.22 2.27 -4.07
C GLY A 105 -8.08 1.35 -2.89
N MET A 106 -8.00 0.07 -3.23
CA MET A 106 -7.82 -1.01 -2.26
C MET A 106 -6.94 -2.09 -2.89
N ALA A 107 -6.05 -2.66 -2.09
CA ALA A 107 -5.29 -3.84 -2.49
C ALA A 107 -5.44 -4.90 -1.42
N ARG A 108 -5.74 -6.12 -1.86
CA ARG A 108 -5.77 -7.29 -0.99
C ARG A 108 -4.61 -8.19 -1.36
N LEU A 109 -3.82 -8.56 -0.36
CA LEU A 109 -2.67 -9.44 -0.52
C LEU A 109 -2.88 -10.67 0.36
N VAL A 110 -2.13 -11.72 0.07
CA VAL A 110 -2.16 -12.94 0.86
C VAL A 110 -0.75 -13.30 1.28
N PHE A 111 -0.59 -13.74 2.55
CA PHE A 111 0.70 -14.26 3.01
C PHE A 111 0.89 -15.66 2.43
N MET A 112 1.98 -15.88 1.72
CA MET A 112 2.29 -17.14 1.05
C MET A 112 3.62 -17.68 1.52
N ASP A 113 3.65 -18.98 1.78
CA ASP A 113 4.91 -19.70 2.00
C ASP A 113 5.61 -19.90 0.66
N MET A 114 6.83 -19.39 0.51
CA MET A 114 7.56 -19.43 -0.75
C MET A 114 7.93 -20.85 -1.19
N LYS A 115 8.19 -21.72 -0.23
CA LYS A 115 8.59 -23.11 -0.54
C LYS A 115 7.39 -23.97 -0.90
N LYS A 116 6.33 -23.90 -0.10
CA LYS A 116 5.13 -24.72 -0.29
C LYS A 116 4.14 -24.11 -1.27
N ASN A 117 4.32 -22.84 -1.58
CA ASN A 117 3.44 -22.07 -2.45
C ASN A 117 1.97 -22.16 -1.98
N LYS A 118 1.75 -22.01 -0.69
CA LYS A 118 0.43 -22.08 -0.05
C LYS A 118 0.18 -20.86 0.82
N PRO A 119 -1.08 -20.40 0.93
CA PRO A 119 -1.42 -19.35 1.89
C PRO A 119 -1.10 -19.80 3.32
N ILE A 120 -0.58 -18.87 4.11
CA ILE A 120 -0.24 -19.09 5.52
C ILE A 120 -0.73 -17.90 6.34
N LYS A 121 -0.77 -18.07 7.65
CA LYS A 121 -0.97 -16.93 8.54
C LYS A 121 0.24 -16.01 8.43
N GLY A 122 0.01 -14.71 8.52
CA GLY A 122 1.10 -13.74 8.52
C GLY A 122 2.08 -14.01 9.66
N PRO A 123 3.34 -13.52 9.53
CA PRO A 123 4.34 -13.71 10.57
C PRO A 123 3.84 -13.19 11.92
N TYR A 124 4.07 -13.95 12.96
CA TYR A 124 3.60 -13.66 14.32
C TYR A 124 4.03 -12.26 14.77
N GLU A 125 5.27 -11.89 14.53
CA GLU A 125 5.81 -10.58 14.94
C GLU A 125 5.06 -9.43 14.28
N LEU A 126 4.74 -9.55 12.99
CA LEU A 126 3.98 -8.54 12.27
C LEU A 126 2.55 -8.45 12.79
N LEU A 127 1.87 -9.59 12.93
CA LEU A 127 0.49 -9.63 13.41
C LEU A 127 0.39 -9.07 14.82
N GLU A 128 1.33 -9.41 15.68
CA GLU A 128 1.37 -8.91 17.06
C GLU A 128 1.53 -7.39 17.09
N LYS A 129 2.42 -6.83 16.29
CA LYS A 129 2.60 -5.38 16.19
C LYS A 129 1.32 -4.68 15.74
N ILE A 130 0.64 -5.24 14.75
CA ILE A 130 -0.61 -4.70 14.22
C ILE A 130 -1.69 -4.75 15.30
N TYR A 131 -1.85 -5.88 15.98
CA TYR A 131 -2.88 -6.05 17.01
C TYR A 131 -2.63 -5.13 18.21
N THR A 132 -1.39 -4.96 18.62
CA THR A 132 -1.01 -4.05 19.69
C THR A 132 -1.36 -2.60 19.35
N LEU A 133 -1.04 -2.15 18.14
CA LEU A 133 -1.37 -0.80 17.68
C LEU A 133 -2.88 -0.59 17.57
N SER A 134 -3.63 -1.62 17.16
CA SER A 134 -5.09 -1.55 17.10
C SER A 134 -5.71 -1.33 18.47
N LEU A 135 -5.16 -1.92 19.52
CA LEU A 135 -5.63 -1.72 20.89
C LEU A 135 -5.36 -0.30 21.39
N ILE A 136 -4.25 0.30 20.97
CA ILE A 136 -3.87 1.66 21.35
C ILE A 136 -4.77 2.69 20.68
N HIS A 137 -5.27 2.39 19.47
CA HIS A 137 -6.04 3.33 18.65
C HIS A 137 -7.56 3.14 18.74
N ILE A 138 -8.01 2.32 19.67
CA ILE A 138 -9.45 2.15 19.91
C ILE A 138 -10.05 3.35 20.66
#